data_d81503d721f94cfcd762cf60f48ce1bc
#
_entry.id   d81503d721f94cfcd762cf60f48ce1bc
#
_cell.length_a   1.000
_cell.length_b   1.000
_cell.length_c   1.000
_cell.angle_alpha   90.00
_cell.angle_beta   90.00
_cell.angle_gamma   90.00
#
_symmetry.space_group_name_H-M   'P 1'
#
loop_
_entity.id
_entity.type
_entity.pdbx_description
1 polymer ?
#
loop_
_entity_poly.entity_id
_entity_poly.type
_entity_poly.pdbx_seq_one_letter_code
_entity_poly.pdbx_strand_id
1 'polypeptide(L)'
;MRKPIAFSCLAVLALGACGKSATEEKTAASGGSQALEKAAEMAFQMQPGKYRTSVAVQKVEIPGMPAKVAEQMKAMMSKSSSSESCVTADRAAKGIEVMKEQMAKGQCTFDKFEAFGGTVDASFTCKSGDQMTVKATSKGTYTPTGSVIQATGDMTGPGGKTIHIEHIITTERIGDCA
;
A
#
# COMPACT_ATOMS: atom_id res chain seq x y z
N MET A 1 -32.93 57.94 25.83
CA MET A 1 -32.15 58.83 26.70
C MET A 1 -30.70 58.34 26.69
N ARG A 2 -29.80 59.29 26.30
CA ARG A 2 -28.34 59.32 26.52
C ARG A 2 -27.51 58.16 25.96
N LYS A 3 -26.91 58.32 24.82
CA LYS A 3 -25.71 59.03 24.33
C LYS A 3 -24.36 58.37 24.76
N PRO A 4 -23.37 58.50 23.89
CA PRO A 4 -22.30 57.54 23.62
C PRO A 4 -20.97 57.97 24.23
N ILE A 5 -19.95 57.11 24.21
CA ILE A 5 -18.55 57.52 24.36
C ILE A 5 -17.70 56.78 23.33
N ALA A 6 -17.20 57.57 22.41
CA ALA A 6 -16.07 57.24 21.56
C ALA A 6 -14.78 57.39 22.35
N PHE A 7 -13.82 56.53 22.17
CA PHE A 7 -12.40 56.86 22.39
C PHE A 7 -11.54 56.26 21.28
N SER A 8 -10.87 57.18 20.69
CA SER A 8 -9.94 57.12 19.59
C SER A 8 -8.51 56.92 20.10
N CYS A 9 -7.61 56.61 19.17
CA CYS A 9 -6.13 56.65 19.27
C CYS A 9 -5.48 55.37 19.80
N LEU A 10 -4.38 54.85 19.28
CA LEU A 10 -3.29 55.42 18.50
C LEU A 10 -2.49 54.29 17.85
N ALA A 11 -2.00 54.55 16.66
CA ALA A 11 -1.04 53.75 15.92
C ALA A 11 0.31 53.73 16.63
N VAL A 12 0.96 52.58 16.68
CA VAL A 12 2.42 52.50 16.83
C VAL A 12 2.96 51.45 15.83
N LEU A 13 3.62 51.96 14.83
CA LEU A 13 4.53 51.26 13.96
C LEU A 13 5.82 50.96 14.76
N ALA A 14 6.22 49.71 14.83
CA ALA A 14 7.59 49.35 15.16
C ALA A 14 8.07 48.26 14.20
N LEU A 15 8.88 48.69 13.23
CA LEU A 15 9.80 47.82 12.47
C LEU A 15 10.85 47.31 13.44
N GLY A 16 11.05 46.02 13.44
CA GLY A 16 12.12 45.35 14.16
C GLY A 16 12.56 44.13 13.42
N ALA A 17 13.73 44.24 12.82
CA ALA A 17 14.44 43.32 11.94
C ALA A 17 14.86 42.00 12.57
N CYS A 18 15.04 41.00 11.66
CA CYS A 18 16.02 39.92 11.60
C CYS A 18 16.47 39.23 12.89
N GLY A 19 16.27 37.91 12.90
CA GLY A 19 16.99 37.02 13.79
C GLY A 19 16.59 35.58 13.64
N LYS A 20 17.23 34.88 12.70
CA LYS A 20 17.61 33.46 12.70
C LYS A 20 17.11 32.58 13.87
N SER A 21 16.43 31.56 13.58
CA SER A 21 16.82 30.13 13.66
C SER A 21 15.62 29.28 13.39
N ALA A 22 15.65 28.63 12.28
CA ALA A 22 14.79 27.51 12.00
C ALA A 22 15.15 26.38 12.97
N THR A 23 14.26 26.10 13.89
CA THR A 23 14.14 24.75 14.43
C THR A 23 12.92 24.18 13.74
N GLU A 24 13.16 23.44 12.66
CA GLU A 24 12.18 22.55 12.08
C GLU A 24 11.82 21.51 13.13
N GLU A 25 10.85 21.82 13.93
CA GLU A 25 10.17 20.83 14.74
C GLU A 25 9.26 20.02 13.80
N LYS A 26 9.73 18.83 13.54
CA LYS A 26 9.17 17.77 12.71
C LYS A 26 7.82 17.32 13.29
N THR A 27 6.78 18.12 13.04
CA THR A 27 5.39 17.76 13.32
C THR A 27 4.80 17.13 12.04
N ALA A 28 5.31 15.98 11.68
CA ALA A 28 4.79 15.20 10.56
C ALA A 28 4.44 13.79 11.05
N ALA A 29 3.29 13.63 11.69
CA ALA A 29 2.79 12.27 11.94
C ALA A 29 1.27 12.12 12.10
N SER A 30 0.44 13.16 12.14
CA SER A 30 -1.00 12.93 12.34
C SER A 30 -1.92 13.36 11.20
N GLY A 31 -1.44 14.15 10.24
CA GLY A 31 -2.22 14.53 9.05
C GLY A 31 -2.11 13.55 7.89
N GLY A 32 -1.03 12.75 7.85
CA GLY A 32 -0.75 11.81 6.76
C GLY A 32 -1.66 10.58 6.77
N SER A 33 -2.07 10.08 7.92
CA SER A 33 -2.85 8.84 8.00
C SER A 33 -4.29 9.02 7.49
N GLN A 34 -4.95 10.11 7.77
CA GLN A 34 -6.32 10.36 7.33
C GLN A 34 -6.41 10.70 5.83
N ALA A 35 -5.44 11.44 5.31
CA ALA A 35 -5.36 11.72 3.88
C ALA A 35 -5.01 10.47 3.07
N LEU A 36 -4.12 9.61 3.57
CA LEU A 36 -3.80 8.30 3.04
C LEU A 36 -5.02 7.37 3.08
N GLU A 37 -5.75 7.38 4.17
CA GLU A 37 -6.95 6.56 4.36
C GLU A 37 -8.05 6.94 3.36
N LYS A 38 -8.30 8.23 3.18
CA LYS A 38 -9.29 8.73 2.23
C LYS A 38 -8.87 8.55 0.77
N ALA A 39 -7.59 8.72 0.45
CA ALA A 39 -7.05 8.42 -0.88
C ALA A 39 -7.14 6.93 -1.21
N ALA A 40 -6.89 6.08 -0.22
CA ALA A 40 -6.99 4.64 -0.36
C ALA A 40 -8.44 4.16 -0.49
N GLU A 41 -9.40 4.75 0.23
CA GLU A 41 -10.82 4.46 0.06
C GLU A 41 -11.33 4.76 -1.35
N MET A 42 -10.90 5.88 -1.95
CA MET A 42 -11.27 6.24 -3.33
C MET A 42 -10.53 5.37 -4.37
N ALA A 43 -9.34 4.88 -4.03
CA ALA A 43 -8.50 4.15 -4.95
C ALA A 43 -8.93 2.69 -5.14
N PHE A 44 -9.51 2.06 -4.11
CA PHE A 44 -9.85 0.64 -4.12
C PHE A 44 -11.36 0.35 -4.28
N GLN A 45 -12.11 1.24 -4.95
CA GLN A 45 -13.50 0.96 -5.30
C GLN A 45 -13.56 -0.05 -6.46
N MET A 46 -13.39 -1.32 -6.14
CA MET A 46 -13.64 -2.40 -7.09
C MET A 46 -15.14 -2.52 -7.37
N GLN A 47 -15.49 -2.75 -8.63
CA GLN A 47 -16.87 -3.12 -8.97
C GLN A 47 -17.19 -4.51 -8.44
N PRO A 48 -18.39 -4.77 -7.90
CA PRO A 48 -18.82 -6.12 -7.58
C PRO A 48 -18.76 -7.02 -8.81
N GLY A 49 -18.42 -8.29 -8.63
CA GLY A 49 -18.35 -9.23 -9.73
C GLY A 49 -17.37 -10.37 -9.51
N LYS A 50 -17.30 -11.24 -10.49
CA LYS A 50 -16.35 -12.34 -10.54
C LYS A 50 -15.03 -11.85 -11.11
N TYR A 51 -13.96 -12.13 -10.40
CA TYR A 51 -12.61 -11.74 -10.76
C TYR A 51 -11.71 -12.95 -10.95
N ARG A 52 -10.82 -12.84 -11.93
CA ARG A 52 -9.68 -13.75 -12.11
C ARG A 52 -8.42 -13.03 -11.69
N THR A 53 -7.65 -13.66 -10.81
CA THR A 53 -6.31 -13.21 -10.43
C THR A 53 -5.29 -14.19 -10.94
N SER A 54 -4.31 -13.70 -11.70
CA SER A 54 -3.20 -14.48 -12.24
C SER A 54 -1.88 -13.92 -11.69
N VAL A 55 -0.95 -14.82 -11.36
CA VAL A 55 0.38 -14.46 -10.87
C VAL A 55 1.42 -15.03 -11.83
N ALA A 56 2.24 -14.19 -12.42
CA ALA A 56 3.35 -14.58 -13.27
C ALA A 56 4.68 -14.34 -12.53
N VAL A 57 5.33 -15.40 -12.10
CA VAL A 57 6.63 -15.32 -11.43
C VAL A 57 7.70 -14.96 -12.45
N GLN A 58 8.38 -13.84 -12.24
CA GLN A 58 9.42 -13.32 -13.13
C GLN A 58 10.80 -13.83 -12.70
N LYS A 59 11.05 -13.85 -11.39
CA LYS A 59 12.36 -14.20 -10.83
C LYS A 59 12.21 -14.91 -9.49
N VAL A 60 13.08 -15.89 -9.26
CA VAL A 60 13.27 -16.55 -7.97
C VAL A 60 14.75 -16.68 -7.73
N GLU A 61 15.24 -16.12 -6.63
CA GLU A 61 16.63 -16.24 -6.20
C GLU A 61 16.68 -16.87 -4.78
N ILE A 62 17.34 -17.98 -4.68
CA ILE A 62 17.51 -18.72 -3.42
C ILE A 62 19.02 -18.94 -3.22
N PRO A 63 19.62 -18.41 -2.14
CA PRO A 63 21.04 -18.56 -1.89
C PRO A 63 21.49 -20.04 -1.83
N GLY A 64 22.47 -20.37 -2.66
CA GLY A 64 23.02 -21.73 -2.74
C GLY A 64 22.22 -22.69 -3.65
N MET A 65 21.15 -22.23 -4.31
CA MET A 65 20.39 -23.03 -5.26
C MET A 65 21.02 -22.95 -6.66
N PRO A 66 21.25 -24.07 -7.35
CA PRO A 66 21.68 -24.05 -8.74
C PRO A 66 20.63 -23.38 -9.63
N ALA A 67 21.07 -22.57 -10.62
CA ALA A 67 20.19 -21.82 -11.51
C ALA A 67 19.12 -22.68 -12.20
N LYS A 68 19.49 -23.89 -12.65
CA LYS A 68 18.54 -24.84 -13.27
C LYS A 68 17.39 -25.24 -12.33
N VAL A 69 17.64 -25.38 -11.03
CA VAL A 69 16.60 -25.72 -10.05
C VAL A 69 15.71 -24.52 -9.77
N ALA A 70 16.28 -23.31 -9.70
CA ALA A 70 15.51 -22.08 -9.57
C ALA A 70 14.56 -21.86 -10.76
N GLU A 71 15.00 -22.10 -12.00
CA GLU A 71 14.16 -22.04 -13.18
C GLU A 71 13.03 -23.09 -13.20
N GLN A 72 13.30 -24.30 -12.76
CA GLN A 72 12.27 -25.32 -12.61
C GLN A 72 11.22 -24.91 -11.57
N MET A 73 11.65 -24.38 -10.42
CA MET A 73 10.75 -23.88 -9.40
C MET A 73 9.89 -22.72 -9.90
N LYS A 74 10.48 -21.75 -10.58
CA LYS A 74 9.78 -20.65 -11.24
C LYS A 74 8.70 -21.17 -12.19
N ALA A 75 9.04 -22.15 -13.05
CA ALA A 75 8.11 -22.75 -13.97
C ALA A 75 6.93 -23.47 -13.27
N MET A 76 7.19 -24.14 -12.15
CA MET A 76 6.15 -24.77 -11.33
C MET A 76 5.24 -23.73 -10.67
N MET A 77 5.82 -22.68 -10.07
CA MET A 77 5.07 -21.60 -9.45
C MET A 77 4.20 -20.84 -10.45
N SER A 78 4.67 -20.64 -11.67
CA SER A 78 3.92 -19.95 -12.72
C SER A 78 2.74 -20.77 -13.27
N LYS A 79 2.78 -22.09 -13.21
CA LYS A 79 1.71 -22.96 -13.73
C LYS A 79 0.47 -23.04 -12.83
N SER A 80 0.62 -22.80 -11.53
CA SER A 80 -0.45 -23.02 -10.55
C SER A 80 -1.14 -21.74 -10.04
N SER A 81 -1.00 -20.62 -10.75
CA SER A 81 -1.19 -19.29 -10.19
C SER A 81 -2.36 -18.51 -10.77
N SER A 82 -3.44 -19.18 -11.15
CA SER A 82 -4.69 -18.48 -11.48
C SER A 82 -5.80 -18.93 -10.54
N SER A 83 -6.52 -17.97 -9.96
CA SER A 83 -7.68 -18.22 -9.09
C SER A 83 -8.83 -17.30 -9.49
N GLU A 84 -10.05 -17.80 -9.27
CA GLU A 84 -11.26 -17.00 -9.44
C GLU A 84 -11.93 -16.77 -8.10
N SER A 85 -12.44 -15.58 -7.90
CA SER A 85 -13.13 -15.19 -6.67
C SER A 85 -14.27 -14.23 -6.98
N CYS A 86 -15.28 -14.23 -6.11
CA CYS A 86 -16.39 -13.30 -6.17
C CYS A 86 -16.16 -12.13 -5.20
N VAL A 87 -16.21 -10.91 -5.70
CA VAL A 87 -16.25 -9.68 -4.92
C VAL A 87 -17.71 -9.26 -4.81
N THR A 88 -18.32 -9.50 -3.65
CA THR A 88 -19.69 -9.07 -3.38
C THR A 88 -19.77 -7.55 -3.21
N ALA A 89 -20.97 -6.97 -3.31
CA ALA A 89 -21.19 -5.54 -3.11
C ALA A 89 -20.68 -5.08 -1.71
N ASP A 90 -20.91 -5.88 -0.68
CA ASP A 90 -20.46 -5.59 0.69
C ASP A 90 -18.92 -5.58 0.80
N ARG A 91 -18.26 -6.52 0.11
CA ARG A 91 -16.78 -6.55 0.09
C ARG A 91 -16.21 -5.38 -0.71
N ALA A 92 -16.83 -5.05 -1.83
CA ALA A 92 -16.45 -3.90 -2.64
C ALA A 92 -16.58 -2.59 -1.87
N ALA A 93 -17.68 -2.42 -1.12
CA ALA A 93 -17.91 -1.25 -0.27
C ALA A 93 -16.90 -1.11 0.87
N LYS A 94 -16.42 -2.24 1.41
CA LYS A 94 -15.41 -2.24 2.48
C LYS A 94 -13.99 -1.96 1.98
N GLY A 95 -13.70 -2.17 0.69
CA GLY A 95 -12.47 -1.81 0.01
C GLY A 95 -11.20 -2.04 0.85
N ILE A 96 -10.60 -0.95 1.31
CA ILE A 96 -9.36 -0.95 2.08
C ILE A 96 -9.47 -1.63 3.45
N GLU A 97 -10.65 -1.66 4.07
CA GLU A 97 -10.82 -2.31 5.38
C GLU A 97 -10.53 -3.80 5.30
N VAL A 98 -10.99 -4.46 4.23
CA VAL A 98 -10.68 -5.88 3.99
C VAL A 98 -9.18 -6.09 3.87
N MET A 99 -8.48 -5.18 3.19
CA MET A 99 -7.02 -5.25 3.07
C MET A 99 -6.34 -5.04 4.42
N LYS A 100 -6.77 -4.06 5.20
CA LYS A 100 -6.24 -3.80 6.56
C LYS A 100 -6.44 -5.03 7.47
N GLU A 101 -7.61 -5.68 7.43
CA GLU A 101 -7.86 -6.90 8.19
C GLU A 101 -6.91 -8.05 7.78
N GLN A 102 -6.68 -8.24 6.48
CA GLN A 102 -5.76 -9.27 6.00
C GLN A 102 -4.32 -8.97 6.41
N MET A 103 -3.90 -7.71 6.34
CA MET A 103 -2.59 -7.27 6.79
C MET A 103 -2.41 -7.51 8.30
N ALA A 104 -3.41 -7.17 9.10
CA ALA A 104 -3.38 -7.41 10.55
C ALA A 104 -3.28 -8.91 10.88
N LYS A 105 -4.05 -9.77 10.20
CA LYS A 105 -3.98 -11.24 10.35
C LYS A 105 -2.60 -11.78 9.97
N GLY A 106 -1.96 -11.20 8.95
CA GLY A 106 -0.61 -11.56 8.52
C GLY A 106 0.50 -10.90 9.36
N GLN A 107 0.17 -10.19 10.44
CA GLN A 107 1.13 -9.40 11.24
C GLN A 107 1.98 -8.48 10.37
N CYS A 108 1.33 -7.84 9.40
CA CYS A 108 1.95 -6.95 8.44
C CYS A 108 1.73 -5.48 8.82
N THR A 109 2.73 -4.65 8.53
CA THR A 109 2.65 -3.20 8.63
C THR A 109 3.01 -2.59 7.29
N PHE A 110 2.30 -1.53 6.89
CA PHE A 110 2.71 -0.73 5.75
C PHE A 110 3.87 0.18 6.16
N ASP A 111 4.97 0.08 5.42
CA ASP A 111 6.09 1.02 5.50
C ASP A 111 5.82 2.23 4.60
N LYS A 112 5.12 2.00 3.47
CA LYS A 112 4.66 3.00 2.52
C LYS A 112 3.35 2.55 1.89
N PHE A 113 2.44 3.50 1.67
CA PHE A 113 1.23 3.27 0.89
C PHE A 113 0.82 4.55 0.17
N GLU A 114 0.91 4.55 -1.15
CA GLU A 114 0.48 5.64 -2.02
C GLU A 114 -0.43 5.06 -3.11
N ALA A 115 -1.64 5.55 -3.21
CA ALA A 115 -2.58 5.16 -4.25
C ALA A 115 -3.32 6.40 -4.74
N PHE A 116 -3.06 6.80 -5.98
CA PHE A 116 -3.65 7.99 -6.57
C PHE A 116 -3.68 7.86 -8.10
N GLY A 117 -4.74 8.39 -8.72
CA GLY A 117 -4.83 8.48 -10.18
C GLY A 117 -4.75 7.15 -10.93
N GLY A 118 -5.20 6.05 -10.32
CA GLY A 118 -5.12 4.72 -10.92
C GLY A 118 -3.74 4.05 -10.80
N THR A 119 -2.84 4.61 -9.99
CA THR A 119 -1.52 4.03 -9.71
C THR A 119 -1.39 3.68 -8.23
N VAL A 120 -0.60 2.66 -7.91
CA VAL A 120 -0.27 2.26 -6.55
C VAL A 120 1.24 2.07 -6.41
N ASP A 121 1.78 2.54 -5.28
CA ASP A 121 3.14 2.28 -4.81
C ASP A 121 3.08 2.00 -3.31
N ALA A 122 3.36 0.76 -2.94
CA ALA A 122 3.25 0.30 -1.57
C ALA A 122 4.47 -0.53 -1.17
N SER A 123 4.83 -0.46 0.10
CA SER A 123 5.77 -1.39 0.73
C SER A 123 5.25 -1.80 2.09
N PHE A 124 5.54 -3.03 2.48
CA PHE A 124 5.10 -3.58 3.75
C PHE A 124 6.07 -4.62 4.28
N THR A 125 6.05 -4.77 5.58
CA THR A 125 6.82 -5.77 6.32
C THR A 125 5.85 -6.65 7.09
N CYS A 126 5.95 -7.97 6.89
CA CYS A 126 5.18 -9.00 7.62
C CYS A 126 6.09 -9.82 8.49
N LYS A 127 5.59 -10.23 9.65
CA LYS A 127 6.23 -11.22 10.52
C LYS A 127 5.42 -12.51 10.48
N SER A 128 6.06 -13.62 10.18
CA SER A 128 5.41 -14.94 10.19
C SER A 128 6.12 -15.82 11.22
N GLY A 129 5.48 -15.95 12.39
CA GLY A 129 6.12 -16.58 13.55
C GLY A 129 7.35 -15.80 14.04
N ASP A 130 8.14 -16.45 14.90
CA ASP A 130 9.25 -15.76 15.59
C ASP A 130 10.51 -15.56 14.74
N GLN A 131 10.59 -16.17 13.57
CA GLN A 131 11.84 -16.25 12.82
C GLN A 131 11.75 -15.89 11.33
N MET A 132 10.56 -15.60 10.81
CA MET A 132 10.39 -15.27 9.40
C MET A 132 9.92 -13.84 9.21
N THR A 133 10.64 -13.09 8.39
CA THR A 133 10.27 -11.74 8.00
C THR A 133 10.12 -11.69 6.48
N VAL A 134 9.01 -11.11 6.01
CA VAL A 134 8.77 -10.83 4.60
C VAL A 134 8.73 -9.33 4.42
N LYS A 135 9.62 -8.80 3.57
CA LYS A 135 9.55 -7.41 3.10
C LYS A 135 9.10 -7.43 1.65
N ALA A 136 8.08 -6.67 1.33
CA ALA A 136 7.57 -6.62 -0.03
C ALA A 136 7.33 -5.19 -0.51
N THR A 137 7.48 -5.00 -1.81
CA THR A 137 7.10 -3.78 -2.52
C THR A 137 6.14 -4.12 -3.64
N SER A 138 5.21 -3.22 -3.93
CA SER A 138 4.19 -3.39 -4.96
C SER A 138 4.00 -2.09 -5.70
N LYS A 139 4.15 -2.12 -7.03
CA LYS A 139 3.92 -0.97 -7.90
C LYS A 139 3.07 -1.36 -9.08
N GLY A 140 2.16 -0.49 -9.49
CA GLY A 140 1.36 -0.79 -10.67
C GLY A 140 0.19 0.14 -10.87
N THR A 141 -0.76 -0.35 -11.64
CA THR A 141 -1.98 0.37 -12.00
C THR A 141 -3.21 -0.41 -11.56
N TYR A 142 -4.27 0.32 -11.27
CA TYR A 142 -5.57 -0.25 -10.95
C TYR A 142 -6.70 0.55 -11.58
N THR A 143 -7.81 -0.13 -11.80
CA THR A 143 -9.09 0.41 -12.26
C THR A 143 -10.21 -0.21 -11.42
N PRO A 144 -11.45 0.27 -11.50
CA PRO A 144 -12.56 -0.40 -10.84
C PRO A 144 -12.79 -1.87 -11.24
N THR A 145 -12.22 -2.30 -12.37
CA THR A 145 -12.43 -3.64 -12.93
C THR A 145 -11.17 -4.50 -12.98
N GLY A 146 -10.03 -3.99 -12.51
CA GLY A 146 -8.81 -4.80 -12.51
C GLY A 146 -7.56 -4.05 -12.11
N SER A 147 -6.44 -4.77 -12.07
CA SER A 147 -5.13 -4.22 -11.73
C SER A 147 -4.00 -5.02 -12.37
N VAL A 148 -2.88 -4.35 -12.57
CA VAL A 148 -1.59 -4.97 -12.94
C VAL A 148 -0.54 -4.44 -11.97
N ILE A 149 -0.05 -5.33 -11.12
CA ILE A 149 0.88 -5.00 -10.03
C ILE A 149 2.17 -5.79 -10.20
N GLN A 150 3.29 -5.09 -10.28
CA GLN A 150 4.62 -5.69 -10.13
C GLN A 150 4.94 -5.72 -8.63
N ALA A 151 5.28 -6.88 -8.13
CA ALA A 151 5.63 -7.05 -6.74
C ALA A 151 6.99 -7.75 -6.60
N THR A 152 7.75 -7.31 -5.62
CA THR A 152 8.98 -7.95 -5.19
C THR A 152 8.85 -8.33 -3.72
N GLY A 153 9.40 -9.47 -3.34
CA GLY A 153 9.36 -9.93 -1.96
C GLY A 153 10.68 -10.56 -1.55
N ASP A 154 11.19 -10.12 -0.40
CA ASP A 154 12.33 -10.69 0.29
C ASP A 154 11.85 -11.44 1.53
N MET A 155 11.98 -12.76 1.52
CA MET A 155 11.63 -13.61 2.63
C MET A 155 12.89 -14.07 3.34
N THR A 156 13.11 -13.58 4.56
CA THR A 156 14.23 -13.98 5.40
C THR A 156 13.76 -14.96 6.46
N GLY A 157 14.33 -16.17 6.43
CA GLY A 157 14.03 -17.24 7.38
C GLY A 157 15.09 -17.42 8.46
N PRO A 158 14.96 -18.50 9.26
CA PRO A 158 15.95 -18.88 10.24
C PRO A 158 17.34 -19.00 9.62
N GLY A 159 18.35 -18.47 10.30
CA GLY A 159 19.74 -18.47 9.81
C GLY A 159 20.06 -17.36 8.80
N GLY A 160 19.16 -16.37 8.62
CA GLY A 160 19.42 -15.16 7.84
C GLY A 160 19.46 -15.35 6.32
N LYS A 161 19.06 -16.53 5.81
CA LYS A 161 18.96 -16.76 4.37
C LYS A 161 17.73 -16.04 3.82
N THR A 162 17.91 -15.25 2.79
CA THR A 162 16.85 -14.50 2.14
C THR A 162 16.53 -15.10 0.77
N ILE A 163 15.26 -15.37 0.53
CA ILE A 163 14.71 -15.74 -0.79
C ILE A 163 14.15 -14.49 -1.41
N HIS A 164 14.55 -14.18 -2.64
CA HIS A 164 14.01 -13.07 -3.41
C HIS A 164 13.08 -13.57 -4.50
N ILE A 165 11.89 -12.97 -4.61
CA ILE A 165 10.88 -13.31 -5.60
C ILE A 165 10.36 -12.04 -6.26
N GLU A 166 10.33 -12.04 -7.60
CA GLU A 166 9.66 -10.99 -8.39
C GLU A 166 8.50 -11.62 -9.16
N HIS A 167 7.33 -10.96 -9.13
CA HIS A 167 6.15 -11.45 -9.84
C HIS A 167 5.25 -10.30 -10.30
N ILE A 168 4.42 -10.61 -11.30
CA ILE A 168 3.35 -9.74 -11.77
C ILE A 168 2.03 -10.38 -11.35
N ILE A 169 1.19 -9.59 -10.70
CA ILE A 169 -0.17 -9.96 -10.35
C ILE A 169 -1.10 -9.20 -11.28
N THR A 170 -1.91 -9.92 -12.03
CA THR A 170 -2.96 -9.35 -12.87
C THR A 170 -4.30 -9.78 -12.32
N THR A 171 -5.17 -8.82 -12.04
CA THR A 171 -6.54 -9.05 -11.62
C THR A 171 -7.48 -8.44 -12.64
N GLU A 172 -8.47 -9.18 -13.11
CA GLU A 172 -9.47 -8.72 -14.07
C GLU A 172 -10.88 -9.17 -13.67
N ARG A 173 -11.87 -8.30 -13.87
CA ARG A 173 -13.27 -8.65 -13.73
C ARG A 173 -13.71 -9.45 -14.95
N ILE A 174 -14.21 -10.66 -14.73
CA ILE A 174 -14.59 -11.59 -15.80
C ILE A 174 -16.11 -11.80 -15.93
N GLY A 175 -16.89 -11.12 -15.10
CA GLY A 175 -18.35 -11.21 -15.15
C GLY A 175 -19.01 -10.90 -13.80
N ASP A 176 -20.26 -11.28 -13.67
CA ASP A 176 -20.99 -11.18 -12.42
C ASP A 176 -20.77 -12.42 -11.56
N CYS A 177 -20.99 -12.28 -10.27
CA CYS A 177 -21.03 -13.43 -9.37
C CYS A 177 -22.27 -14.30 -9.67
N ALA A 178 -22.11 -15.62 -9.63
CA ALA A 178 -23.22 -16.56 -9.72
C ALA A 178 -24.01 -16.62 -8.42
#